data_d580e88b59a9a41e74f8c4bead466635
#
_entry.id   d580e88b59a9a41e74f8c4bead466635
#
_cell.length_a   1.000
_cell.length_b   1.000
_cell.length_c   1.000
_cell.angle_alpha   90.00
_cell.angle_beta   90.00
_cell.angle_gamma   90.00
#
_symmetry.space_group_name_H-M   'P 1'
#
loop_
_entity.id
_entity.type
_entity.pdbx_description
1 polymer ?
#
loop_
_entity_poly.entity_id
_entity_poly.type
_entity_poly.pdbx_seq_one_letter_code
_entity_poly.pdbx_strand_id
1 'polypeptide(L)'
;MKIIEGGVTAAQGFEAAGVEAAIKYQNRKDMAMVYSDVPCTAAGVFTSNVVKAAPVLWDQEIIAHAPAVQAVVVNSGIANACTGKQGYDCCRQTAEKTAQLLSISSDAVLVASTGVIGNQMPVEKLLAGVEKLASAKTNTREAGTQAAEAIMTTDTVSKQAAVQVELGGRTVTVGGMCKGSGMIHPNMCTMLAFVTTDAAISKEMLQEALREDVVDTFNMISVDGDTSTNDTLVVLANGAAGNPEITSRGEDYVRFKEALNYINTTLAKKMAGDGEGATALFETRVIHAATKEEARILSKSVIRSSLCKAAIFGHDANFGRFLCALGYSGVQFDPEKIALYFENEEKSILIYQDGAAVEYSEEEATQVLASPEVRVLVDMHMGEAEATAWGCDLSYEYVKINADYRS
;
A
#
# COMPACT_ATOMS: atom_id res chain seq x y z
N MET A 1 21.90 -2.69 0.61
CA MET A 1 20.79 -1.88 0.06
C MET A 1 21.08 -0.40 0.31
N LYS A 2 20.77 0.48 -0.68
CA LYS A 2 20.96 1.93 -0.59
C LYS A 2 19.63 2.62 -0.91
N ILE A 3 19.15 3.44 0.01
CA ILE A 3 17.94 4.26 -0.19
C ILE A 3 18.31 5.39 -1.15
N ILE A 4 17.45 5.62 -2.15
CA ILE A 4 17.58 6.70 -3.14
C ILE A 4 16.26 7.48 -3.23
N GLU A 5 16.34 8.68 -3.78
CA GLU A 5 15.16 9.47 -4.10
C GLU A 5 14.50 8.97 -5.39
N GLY A 6 13.17 8.88 -5.41
CA GLY A 6 12.41 8.49 -6.58
C GLY A 6 11.19 7.65 -6.27
N GLY A 7 10.59 7.12 -7.31
CA GLY A 7 9.41 6.26 -7.31
C GLY A 7 9.46 5.33 -8.52
N VAL A 8 8.35 5.19 -9.23
CA VAL A 8 8.19 4.25 -10.36
C VAL A 8 9.12 4.51 -11.56
N THR A 9 9.72 5.68 -11.69
CA THR A 9 10.68 6.00 -12.74
C THR A 9 12.14 5.83 -12.29
N ALA A 10 12.39 5.35 -11.06
CA ALA A 10 13.74 5.16 -10.56
C ALA A 10 14.47 3.97 -11.22
N ALA A 11 13.74 2.90 -11.53
CA ALA A 11 14.27 1.74 -12.22
C ALA A 11 14.48 2.04 -13.73
N GLN A 12 15.56 1.49 -14.30
CA GLN A 12 15.90 1.72 -15.70
C GLN A 12 14.81 1.21 -16.65
N GLY A 13 14.52 1.96 -17.72
CA GLY A 13 13.57 1.57 -18.76
C GLY A 13 12.11 1.84 -18.41
N PHE A 14 11.82 2.55 -17.29
CA PHE A 14 10.48 2.96 -16.94
C PHE A 14 10.27 4.46 -17.18
N GLU A 15 9.11 4.77 -17.77
CA GLU A 15 8.58 6.12 -17.95
C GLU A 15 7.25 6.25 -17.19
N ALA A 16 6.88 7.47 -16.84
CA ALA A 16 5.60 7.76 -16.24
C ALA A 16 5.03 9.09 -16.73
N ALA A 17 3.74 9.30 -16.53
CA ALA A 17 3.06 10.57 -16.71
C ALA A 17 1.90 10.70 -15.73
N GLY A 18 1.58 11.94 -15.36
CA GLY A 18 0.35 12.30 -14.68
C GLY A 18 -0.29 13.49 -15.39
N VAL A 19 -1.58 13.39 -15.79
CA VAL A 19 -2.28 14.41 -16.55
C VAL A 19 -3.66 14.72 -15.98
N GLU A 20 -4.20 15.88 -16.34
CA GLU A 20 -5.61 16.22 -16.12
C GLU A 20 -6.44 15.72 -17.30
N ALA A 21 -7.35 14.79 -17.04
CA ALA A 21 -8.37 14.30 -17.97
C ALA A 21 -9.78 14.80 -17.61
N ALA A 22 -9.92 15.43 -16.44
CA ALA A 22 -11.18 15.91 -15.89
C ALA A 22 -12.24 14.81 -15.74
N ILE A 23 -11.83 13.64 -15.21
CA ILE A 23 -12.71 12.48 -14.98
C ILE A 23 -13.83 12.87 -14.03
N LYS A 24 -13.51 13.38 -12.84
CA LYS A 24 -14.48 13.93 -11.87
C LYS A 24 -14.15 15.40 -11.53
N TYR A 25 -12.90 15.72 -11.34
CA TYR A 25 -12.43 17.02 -10.87
C TYR A 25 -11.85 17.84 -12.02
N GLN A 26 -11.79 19.16 -11.86
CA GLN A 26 -11.13 20.11 -12.77
C GLN A 26 -9.88 20.68 -12.08
N ASN A 27 -8.92 21.14 -12.89
CA ASN A 27 -7.67 21.76 -12.41
C ASN A 27 -6.83 20.85 -11.50
N ARG A 28 -6.90 19.53 -11.73
CA ARG A 28 -6.19 18.52 -10.98
C ARG A 28 -5.80 17.36 -11.90
N LYS A 29 -4.59 16.83 -11.74
CA LYS A 29 -4.20 15.58 -12.38
C LYS A 29 -5.05 14.45 -11.81
N ASP A 30 -5.63 13.63 -12.67
CA ASP A 30 -6.55 12.54 -12.30
C ASP A 30 -6.39 11.29 -13.17
N MET A 31 -5.38 11.29 -14.05
CA MET A 31 -4.92 10.08 -14.74
C MET A 31 -3.40 9.95 -14.71
N ALA A 32 -2.93 8.72 -14.52
CA ALA A 32 -1.51 8.36 -14.54
C ALA A 32 -1.24 7.20 -15.51
N MET A 33 0.00 7.13 -15.97
CA MET A 33 0.55 6.01 -16.73
C MET A 33 1.92 5.66 -16.16
N VAL A 34 2.18 4.35 -16.03
CA VAL A 34 3.53 3.78 -15.88
C VAL A 34 3.76 2.90 -17.11
N TYR A 35 4.87 3.07 -17.77
CA TYR A 35 5.20 2.36 -19.00
C TYR A 35 6.64 1.84 -18.95
N SER A 36 6.87 0.67 -19.53
CA SER A 36 8.21 0.10 -19.75
C SER A 36 8.51 0.02 -21.24
N ASP A 37 9.72 0.44 -21.61
CA ASP A 37 10.22 0.35 -22.99
C ASP A 37 10.33 -1.08 -23.49
N VAL A 38 10.44 -2.05 -22.57
CA VAL A 38 10.55 -3.48 -22.87
C VAL A 38 9.49 -4.28 -22.09
N PRO A 39 9.10 -5.47 -22.58
CA PRO A 39 8.17 -6.34 -21.87
C PRO A 39 8.64 -6.69 -20.46
N CYS A 40 7.74 -6.59 -19.49
CA CYS A 40 8.00 -6.92 -18.10
C CYS A 40 7.42 -8.26 -17.70
N THR A 41 8.16 -9.01 -16.91
CA THR A 41 7.56 -9.99 -16.00
C THR A 41 6.69 -9.23 -14.99
N ALA A 42 5.46 -9.70 -14.77
CA ALA A 42 4.53 -9.04 -13.88
C ALA A 42 3.96 -9.98 -12.82
N ALA A 43 3.82 -9.48 -11.61
CA ALA A 43 3.14 -10.13 -10.51
C ALA A 43 2.09 -9.19 -9.90
N GLY A 44 0.99 -9.75 -9.40
CA GLY A 44 -0.08 -8.95 -8.79
C GLY A 44 -0.76 -9.66 -7.64
N VAL A 45 -1.22 -8.88 -6.68
CA VAL A 45 -2.15 -9.27 -5.63
C VAL A 45 -3.28 -8.25 -5.57
N PHE A 46 -4.49 -8.73 -5.28
CA PHE A 46 -5.73 -7.98 -5.48
C PHE A 46 -6.67 -8.16 -4.29
N THR A 47 -7.65 -7.29 -4.17
CA THR A 47 -8.65 -7.33 -3.10
C THR A 47 -9.31 -8.70 -2.94
N SER A 48 -9.49 -9.11 -1.68
CA SER A 48 -10.30 -10.27 -1.30
C SER A 48 -11.80 -9.95 -1.23
N ASN A 49 -12.19 -8.67 -1.36
CA ASN A 49 -13.59 -8.27 -1.37
C ASN A 49 -14.34 -9.04 -2.49
N VAL A 50 -15.49 -9.60 -2.17
CA VAL A 50 -16.32 -10.32 -3.17
C VAL A 50 -16.93 -9.39 -4.21
N VAL A 51 -17.11 -8.09 -3.86
CA VAL A 51 -17.53 -7.03 -4.77
C VAL A 51 -16.30 -6.43 -5.42
N LYS A 52 -15.77 -7.09 -6.46
CA LYS A 52 -14.59 -6.62 -7.19
C LYS A 52 -14.96 -5.58 -8.23
N ALA A 53 -14.16 -4.51 -8.31
CA ALA A 53 -14.24 -3.54 -9.39
C ALA A 53 -13.84 -4.15 -10.75
N ALA A 54 -14.35 -3.60 -11.83
CA ALA A 54 -14.05 -4.07 -13.19
C ALA A 54 -12.53 -4.08 -13.50
N PRO A 55 -11.73 -3.07 -13.12
CA PRO A 55 -10.28 -3.09 -13.28
C PRO A 55 -9.59 -4.27 -12.57
N VAL A 56 -10.04 -4.63 -11.38
CA VAL A 56 -9.48 -5.77 -10.64
C VAL A 56 -9.69 -7.07 -11.40
N LEU A 57 -10.89 -7.28 -11.97
CA LEU A 57 -11.18 -8.46 -12.77
C LEU A 57 -10.34 -8.49 -14.05
N TRP A 58 -10.18 -7.36 -14.71
CA TRP A 58 -9.34 -7.18 -15.89
C TRP A 58 -7.88 -7.52 -15.58
N ASP A 59 -7.32 -6.93 -14.55
CA ASP A 59 -5.91 -7.09 -14.18
C ASP A 59 -5.60 -8.52 -13.70
N GLN A 60 -6.52 -9.18 -12.99
CA GLN A 60 -6.39 -10.58 -12.60
C GLN A 60 -6.25 -11.50 -13.83
N GLU A 61 -7.04 -11.26 -14.87
CA GLU A 61 -6.97 -12.04 -16.12
C GLU A 61 -5.65 -11.80 -16.85
N ILE A 62 -5.21 -10.54 -16.97
CA ILE A 62 -3.94 -10.19 -17.61
C ILE A 62 -2.76 -10.81 -16.83
N ILE A 63 -2.67 -10.65 -15.53
CA ILE A 63 -1.57 -11.19 -14.71
C ILE A 63 -1.52 -12.74 -14.80
N ALA A 64 -2.69 -13.40 -14.89
CA ALA A 64 -2.75 -14.85 -15.00
C ALA A 64 -2.26 -15.36 -16.35
N HIS A 65 -2.64 -14.72 -17.46
CA HIS A 65 -2.55 -15.29 -18.80
C HIS A 65 -1.60 -14.57 -19.76
N ALA A 66 -1.37 -13.26 -19.57
CA ALA A 66 -0.49 -12.53 -20.47
C ALA A 66 0.98 -12.95 -20.31
N PRO A 67 1.73 -13.02 -21.43
CA PRO A 67 3.15 -13.36 -21.38
C PRO A 67 4.00 -12.25 -20.76
N ALA A 68 3.55 -11.00 -20.88
CA ALA A 68 4.25 -9.84 -20.36
C ALA A 68 3.30 -8.65 -20.21
N VAL A 69 3.69 -7.67 -19.39
CA VAL A 69 3.00 -6.40 -19.20
C VAL A 69 3.96 -5.26 -19.54
N GLN A 70 3.47 -4.17 -20.15
CA GLN A 70 4.31 -3.01 -20.47
C GLN A 70 3.72 -1.67 -19.99
N ALA A 71 2.42 -1.62 -19.72
CA ALA A 71 1.77 -0.38 -19.28
C ALA A 71 0.76 -0.63 -18.15
N VAL A 72 0.65 0.34 -17.27
CA VAL A 72 -0.43 0.47 -16.30
C VAL A 72 -1.06 1.85 -16.50
N VAL A 73 -2.38 1.91 -16.72
CA VAL A 73 -3.14 3.15 -16.80
C VAL A 73 -4.06 3.26 -15.59
N VAL A 74 -3.98 4.37 -14.88
CA VAL A 74 -4.72 4.59 -13.63
C VAL A 74 -5.58 5.84 -13.76
N ASN A 75 -6.80 5.80 -13.27
CA ASN A 75 -7.59 7.01 -13.05
C ASN A 75 -8.00 7.17 -11.58
N SER A 76 -8.10 8.41 -11.12
CA SER A 76 -8.72 8.79 -9.85
C SER A 76 -10.07 9.49 -10.07
N GLY A 77 -10.91 9.54 -9.01
CA GLY A 77 -12.22 10.20 -9.00
C GLY A 77 -13.41 9.27 -9.18
N ILE A 78 -13.31 8.24 -10.02
CA ILE A 78 -14.33 7.22 -10.23
C ILE A 78 -13.69 5.83 -10.13
N ALA A 79 -14.26 4.97 -9.29
CA ALA A 79 -13.70 3.66 -8.96
C ALA A 79 -13.95 2.58 -10.03
N ASN A 80 -14.86 2.80 -10.95
CA ASN A 80 -15.31 1.77 -11.90
C ASN A 80 -15.72 0.45 -11.20
N ALA A 81 -16.34 0.57 -10.04
CA ALA A 81 -16.88 -0.52 -9.24
C ALA A 81 -18.40 -0.48 -9.24
N CYS A 82 -19.05 -1.64 -9.22
CA CYS A 82 -20.51 -1.80 -9.36
C CYS A 82 -21.05 -1.19 -10.68
N THR A 83 -20.30 -1.26 -11.77
CA THR A 83 -20.60 -0.69 -13.08
C THR A 83 -21.01 -1.73 -14.13
N GLY A 84 -21.04 -3.01 -13.74
CA GLY A 84 -21.46 -4.14 -14.58
C GLY A 84 -20.59 -4.32 -15.83
N LYS A 85 -21.19 -4.85 -16.89
CA LYS A 85 -20.51 -5.11 -18.16
C LYS A 85 -19.89 -3.84 -18.78
N GLN A 86 -20.58 -2.70 -18.66
CA GLN A 86 -20.09 -1.43 -19.20
C GLN A 86 -18.74 -1.02 -18.56
N GLY A 87 -18.57 -1.26 -17.26
CA GLY A 87 -17.30 -1.00 -16.59
C GLY A 87 -16.15 -1.87 -17.09
N TYR A 88 -16.40 -3.15 -17.36
CA TYR A 88 -15.40 -4.05 -17.94
C TYR A 88 -15.06 -3.68 -19.40
N ASP A 89 -16.08 -3.32 -20.21
CA ASP A 89 -15.87 -2.83 -21.56
C ASP A 89 -15.05 -1.52 -21.58
N CYS A 90 -15.19 -0.68 -20.56
CA CYS A 90 -14.36 0.51 -20.38
C CYS A 90 -12.88 0.16 -20.15
N CYS A 91 -12.57 -0.85 -19.32
CA CYS A 91 -11.20 -1.34 -19.13
C CYS A 91 -10.61 -1.81 -20.46
N ARG A 92 -11.37 -2.62 -21.23
CA ARG A 92 -10.94 -3.10 -22.53
C ARG A 92 -10.64 -1.95 -23.51
N GLN A 93 -11.54 -0.95 -23.63
CA GLN A 93 -11.33 0.21 -24.50
C GLN A 93 -10.09 1.03 -24.07
N THR A 94 -9.85 1.17 -22.77
CA THR A 94 -8.66 1.85 -22.24
C THR A 94 -7.40 1.10 -22.64
N ALA A 95 -7.38 -0.22 -22.48
CA ALA A 95 -6.24 -1.07 -22.85
C ALA A 95 -5.99 -1.04 -24.36
N GLU A 96 -7.03 -1.18 -25.20
CA GLU A 96 -6.95 -1.11 -26.66
C GLU A 96 -6.39 0.25 -27.14
N LYS A 97 -6.89 1.35 -26.56
CA LYS A 97 -6.42 2.71 -26.91
C LYS A 97 -4.96 2.91 -26.52
N THR A 98 -4.59 2.46 -25.31
CA THR A 98 -3.20 2.52 -24.82
C THR A 98 -2.26 1.70 -25.72
N ALA A 99 -2.66 0.48 -26.03
CA ALA A 99 -1.90 -0.43 -26.90
C ALA A 99 -1.67 0.17 -28.28
N GLN A 100 -2.70 0.78 -28.87
CA GLN A 100 -2.60 1.46 -30.16
C GLN A 100 -1.57 2.60 -30.15
N LEU A 101 -1.60 3.45 -29.11
CA LEU A 101 -0.72 4.62 -29.00
C LEU A 101 0.72 4.24 -28.69
N LEU A 102 0.94 3.16 -27.93
CA LEU A 102 2.27 2.69 -27.52
C LEU A 102 2.83 1.61 -28.46
N SER A 103 2.05 1.13 -29.46
CA SER A 103 2.42 0.04 -30.36
C SER A 103 2.77 -1.27 -29.64
N ILE A 104 1.97 -1.61 -28.61
CA ILE A 104 2.06 -2.84 -27.81
C ILE A 104 0.77 -3.67 -27.93
N SER A 105 0.72 -4.87 -27.33
CA SER A 105 -0.52 -5.65 -27.22
C SER A 105 -1.47 -5.08 -26.18
N SER A 106 -2.79 -5.16 -26.41
CA SER A 106 -3.80 -4.80 -25.39
C SER A 106 -3.70 -5.67 -24.14
N ASP A 107 -3.26 -6.92 -24.29
CA ASP A 107 -3.01 -7.86 -23.19
C ASP A 107 -1.74 -7.52 -22.38
N ALA A 108 -0.98 -6.50 -22.80
CA ALA A 108 0.16 -5.98 -22.07
C ALA A 108 -0.18 -4.71 -21.23
N VAL A 109 -1.48 -4.40 -21.10
CA VAL A 109 -1.95 -3.17 -20.43
C VAL A 109 -2.85 -3.51 -19.23
N LEU A 110 -2.42 -3.10 -18.04
CA LEU A 110 -3.22 -3.11 -16.82
C LEU A 110 -3.99 -1.79 -16.69
N VAL A 111 -5.14 -1.85 -16.03
CA VAL A 111 -6.02 -0.69 -15.81
C VAL A 111 -6.45 -0.65 -14.35
N ALA A 112 -6.21 0.45 -13.66
CA ALA A 112 -6.63 0.63 -12.28
C ALA A 112 -7.50 1.90 -12.12
N SER A 113 -8.42 1.86 -11.18
CA SER A 113 -9.32 2.98 -10.90
C SER A 113 -9.53 3.15 -9.41
N THR A 114 -9.76 4.39 -8.96
CA THR A 114 -10.08 4.71 -7.56
C THR A 114 -11.03 5.91 -7.49
N GLY A 115 -11.84 6.00 -6.43
CA GLY A 115 -12.77 7.09 -6.20
C GLY A 115 -14.18 6.62 -5.90
N VAL A 116 -15.20 7.32 -6.40
CA VAL A 116 -16.62 7.04 -6.10
C VAL A 116 -17.07 5.74 -6.75
N ILE A 117 -17.74 4.88 -5.97
CA ILE A 117 -18.36 3.62 -6.40
C ILE A 117 -19.74 3.87 -6.99
N GLY A 118 -20.10 3.12 -8.02
CA GLY A 118 -21.44 3.12 -8.63
C GLY A 118 -21.63 4.12 -9.79
N ASN A 119 -20.67 5.00 -10.02
CA ASN A 119 -20.71 5.92 -11.16
C ASN A 119 -20.12 5.26 -12.40
N GLN A 120 -20.78 5.46 -13.55
CA GLN A 120 -20.25 5.02 -14.84
C GLN A 120 -19.06 5.90 -15.26
N MET A 121 -18.09 5.28 -15.91
CA MET A 121 -16.87 5.95 -16.35
C MET A 121 -17.17 6.86 -17.57
N PRO A 122 -16.69 8.12 -17.59
CA PRO A 122 -16.80 8.99 -18.76
C PRO A 122 -15.75 8.57 -19.81
N VAL A 123 -16.08 7.56 -20.62
CA VAL A 123 -15.14 6.87 -21.53
C VAL A 123 -14.42 7.83 -22.46
N GLU A 124 -15.12 8.82 -23.04
CA GLU A 124 -14.50 9.80 -23.94
C GLU A 124 -13.37 10.59 -23.26
N LYS A 125 -13.60 11.05 -22.01
CA LYS A 125 -12.58 11.76 -21.24
C LYS A 125 -11.40 10.85 -20.89
N LEU A 126 -11.70 9.59 -20.54
CA LEU A 126 -10.69 8.59 -20.22
C LEU A 126 -9.76 8.34 -21.43
N LEU A 127 -10.34 8.10 -22.62
CA LEU A 127 -9.59 7.88 -23.85
C LEU A 127 -8.75 9.10 -24.28
N ALA A 128 -9.31 10.31 -24.14
CA ALA A 128 -8.56 11.55 -24.36
C ALA A 128 -7.42 11.73 -23.35
N GLY A 129 -7.63 11.30 -22.09
CA GLY A 129 -6.59 11.25 -21.07
C GLY A 129 -5.45 10.29 -21.43
N VAL A 130 -5.75 9.12 -21.98
CA VAL A 130 -4.75 8.16 -22.48
C VAL A 130 -3.88 8.79 -23.59
N GLU A 131 -4.45 9.57 -24.50
CA GLU A 131 -3.69 10.29 -25.55
C GLU A 131 -2.70 11.29 -24.95
N LYS A 132 -3.15 12.05 -23.94
CA LYS A 132 -2.28 12.98 -23.20
C LYS A 132 -1.15 12.24 -22.47
N LEU A 133 -1.46 11.13 -21.79
CA LEU A 133 -0.48 10.32 -21.06
C LEU A 133 0.59 9.75 -21.99
N ALA A 134 0.20 9.16 -23.12
CA ALA A 134 1.10 8.59 -24.09
C ALA A 134 2.09 9.64 -24.66
N SER A 135 1.63 10.89 -24.82
CA SER A 135 2.45 11.99 -25.32
C SER A 135 3.35 12.62 -24.24
N ALA A 136 2.95 12.57 -22.96
CA ALA A 136 3.63 13.26 -21.85
C ALA A 136 4.60 12.38 -21.06
N LYS A 137 4.58 11.06 -21.29
CA LYS A 137 5.40 10.13 -20.51
C LYS A 137 6.90 10.37 -20.71
N THR A 138 7.63 10.37 -19.61
CA THR A 138 9.10 10.47 -19.59
C THR A 138 9.67 9.66 -18.43
N ASN A 139 11.00 9.41 -18.47
CA ASN A 139 11.73 8.71 -17.42
C ASN A 139 12.25 9.64 -16.30
N THR A 140 11.75 10.87 -16.23
CA THR A 140 12.19 11.81 -15.21
C THR A 140 11.57 11.51 -13.85
N ARG A 141 12.27 11.86 -12.79
CA ARG A 141 11.74 11.77 -11.42
C ARG A 141 10.45 12.57 -11.27
N GLU A 142 10.37 13.74 -11.90
CA GLU A 142 9.18 14.59 -11.86
C GLU A 142 7.96 13.91 -12.49
N ALA A 143 8.12 13.20 -13.59
CA ALA A 143 7.05 12.42 -14.22
C ALA A 143 6.53 11.31 -13.28
N GLY A 144 7.43 10.63 -12.56
CA GLY A 144 7.05 9.68 -11.50
C GLY A 144 6.25 10.35 -10.38
N THR A 145 6.66 11.55 -9.95
CA THR A 145 5.94 12.33 -8.93
C THR A 145 4.56 12.77 -9.43
N GLN A 146 4.46 13.23 -10.67
CA GLN A 146 3.18 13.61 -11.29
C GLN A 146 2.22 12.41 -11.40
N ALA A 147 2.74 11.21 -11.70
CA ALA A 147 1.94 9.99 -11.69
C ALA A 147 1.42 9.65 -10.29
N ALA A 148 2.29 9.75 -9.26
CA ALA A 148 1.90 9.52 -7.87
C ALA A 148 0.86 10.54 -7.35
N GLU A 149 0.94 11.80 -7.78
CA GLU A 149 -0.06 12.83 -7.49
C GLU A 149 -1.41 12.55 -8.19
N ALA A 150 -1.37 12.09 -9.44
CA ALA A 150 -2.57 11.89 -10.25
C ALA A 150 -3.45 10.74 -9.77
N ILE A 151 -2.90 9.77 -9.02
CA ILE A 151 -3.66 8.66 -8.45
C ILE A 151 -4.29 8.96 -7.08
N MET A 152 -3.97 10.09 -6.45
CA MET A 152 -4.49 10.49 -5.15
C MET A 152 -6.01 10.78 -5.22
N THR A 153 -6.71 10.57 -4.09
CA THR A 153 -8.11 10.98 -3.89
C THR A 153 -8.22 11.92 -2.69
N THR A 154 -8.34 11.39 -1.51
CA THR A 154 -8.35 12.10 -0.22
C THR A 154 -6.96 12.18 0.43
N ASP A 155 -5.96 11.58 -0.21
CA ASP A 155 -4.56 11.66 0.22
C ASP A 155 -4.09 13.12 0.32
N THR A 156 -3.30 13.45 1.35
CA THR A 156 -2.75 14.79 1.53
C THR A 156 -1.35 14.94 0.92
N VAL A 157 -0.63 13.83 0.76
CA VAL A 157 0.72 13.77 0.19
C VAL A 157 0.86 12.60 -0.78
N SER A 158 1.67 12.80 -1.83
CA SER A 158 2.04 11.69 -2.72
C SER A 158 3.04 10.74 -2.05
N LYS A 159 2.89 9.44 -2.30
CA LYS A 159 3.67 8.40 -1.61
C LYS A 159 4.55 7.67 -2.61
N GLN A 160 5.85 7.81 -2.45
CA GLN A 160 6.89 7.21 -3.29
C GLN A 160 8.04 6.69 -2.44
N ALA A 161 8.76 5.69 -2.95
CA ALA A 161 10.00 5.17 -2.38
C ALA A 161 10.85 4.53 -3.47
N ALA A 162 12.18 4.53 -3.31
CA ALA A 162 13.10 3.82 -4.20
C ALA A 162 14.36 3.37 -3.46
N VAL A 163 14.90 2.21 -3.88
CA VAL A 163 16.14 1.65 -3.35
C VAL A 163 16.97 1.01 -4.44
N GLN A 164 18.27 0.87 -4.18
CA GLN A 164 19.21 0.10 -4.97
C GLN A 164 19.76 -1.07 -4.16
N VAL A 165 19.95 -2.20 -4.83
CA VAL A 165 20.51 -3.44 -4.28
C VAL A 165 21.43 -4.10 -5.29
N GLU A 166 22.48 -4.78 -4.83
CA GLU A 166 23.39 -5.53 -5.70
C GLU A 166 22.89 -6.97 -5.86
N LEU A 167 22.61 -7.37 -7.10
CA LEU A 167 22.16 -8.72 -7.48
C LEU A 167 23.05 -9.27 -8.59
N GLY A 168 23.72 -10.39 -8.37
CA GLY A 168 24.61 -11.01 -9.35
C GLY A 168 25.70 -10.07 -9.88
N GLY A 169 26.20 -9.13 -9.05
CA GLY A 169 27.21 -8.15 -9.43
C GLY A 169 26.67 -6.99 -10.28
N ARG A 170 25.37 -6.77 -10.31
CA ARG A 170 24.70 -5.64 -10.96
C ARG A 170 23.90 -4.84 -9.96
N THR A 171 23.93 -3.52 -10.10
CA THR A 171 23.06 -2.64 -9.31
C THR A 171 21.65 -2.69 -9.89
N VAL A 172 20.71 -3.17 -9.10
CA VAL A 172 19.27 -3.27 -9.42
C VAL A 172 18.53 -2.21 -8.62
N THR A 173 17.58 -1.56 -9.25
CA THR A 173 16.72 -0.55 -8.63
C THR A 173 15.30 -1.10 -8.45
N VAL A 174 14.72 -0.86 -7.28
CA VAL A 174 13.29 -1.09 -7.01
C VAL A 174 12.69 0.24 -6.59
N GLY A 175 11.62 0.66 -7.27
CA GLY A 175 10.92 1.89 -6.96
C GLY A 175 9.41 1.69 -6.97
N GLY A 176 8.67 2.51 -6.25
CA GLY A 176 7.23 2.37 -6.18
C GLY A 176 6.50 3.65 -5.85
N MET A 177 5.21 3.66 -6.15
CA MET A 177 4.24 4.66 -5.72
C MET A 177 2.97 3.99 -5.21
N CYS A 178 2.27 4.64 -4.30
CA CYS A 178 0.96 4.20 -3.87
C CYS A 178 0.03 5.36 -3.53
N LYS A 179 -1.26 5.05 -3.42
CA LYS A 179 -2.29 5.94 -2.89
C LYS A 179 -3.20 5.19 -1.93
N GLY A 180 -3.72 5.91 -0.97
CA GLY A 180 -4.71 5.44 -0.02
C GLY A 180 -4.71 6.31 1.23
N SER A 181 -5.90 6.65 1.72
CA SER A 181 -6.14 7.49 2.88
C SER A 181 -7.42 7.07 3.62
N GLY A 182 -8.51 6.72 2.92
CA GLY A 182 -9.72 6.11 3.47
C GLY A 182 -10.09 4.80 2.78
N MET A 183 -10.98 4.01 3.42
CA MET A 183 -11.33 2.64 3.05
C MET A 183 -10.08 1.75 3.01
N ILE A 184 -9.28 1.80 4.09
CA ILE A 184 -7.98 1.11 4.20
C ILE A 184 -8.02 0.08 5.32
N HIS A 185 -8.24 -1.18 4.94
CA HIS A 185 -8.05 -2.38 5.77
C HIS A 185 -7.70 -3.57 4.88
N PRO A 186 -6.45 -3.70 4.43
CA PRO A 186 -6.06 -4.78 3.53
C PRO A 186 -6.21 -6.17 4.16
N ASN A 187 -6.93 -7.03 3.43
CA ASN A 187 -6.83 -8.46 3.59
C ASN A 187 -6.53 -9.02 2.19
N MET A 188 -5.25 -9.02 1.78
CA MET A 188 -4.74 -9.20 0.43
C MET A 188 -4.92 -7.97 -0.49
N CYS A 189 -4.70 -6.77 0.03
CA CYS A 189 -4.62 -5.42 -0.56
C CYS A 189 -5.86 -4.52 -0.39
N THR A 190 -5.67 -3.29 0.18
CA THR A 190 -6.67 -2.20 0.19
C THR A 190 -6.00 -0.89 -0.23
N MET A 191 -5.68 -0.73 -1.55
CA MET A 191 -5.00 0.46 -2.04
C MET A 191 -4.68 0.31 -3.52
N LEU A 192 -4.14 1.34 -4.15
CA LEU A 192 -3.41 1.18 -5.41
C LEU A 192 -1.93 1.37 -5.15
N ALA A 193 -1.12 0.36 -5.47
CA ALA A 193 0.33 0.45 -5.43
C ALA A 193 0.95 -0.18 -6.68
N PHE A 194 1.93 0.51 -7.22
CA PHE A 194 2.66 0.09 -8.41
C PHE A 194 4.14 0.14 -8.09
N VAL A 195 4.80 -1.01 -8.24
CA VAL A 195 6.23 -1.17 -8.01
C VAL A 195 6.89 -1.54 -9.33
N THR A 196 7.99 -0.90 -9.64
CA THR A 196 8.81 -1.13 -10.81
C THR A 196 10.20 -1.58 -10.41
N THR A 197 10.80 -2.47 -11.19
CA THR A 197 12.19 -2.86 -10.98
C THR A 197 12.84 -3.22 -12.31
N ASP A 198 14.11 -2.91 -12.44
CA ASP A 198 14.94 -3.34 -13.57
C ASP A 198 15.61 -4.71 -13.35
N ALA A 199 15.21 -5.44 -12.30
CA ALA A 199 15.64 -6.82 -12.06
C ALA A 199 15.19 -7.79 -13.15
N ALA A 200 16.05 -8.73 -13.52
CA ALA A 200 15.67 -9.94 -14.23
C ALA A 200 15.26 -11.01 -13.22
N ILE A 201 13.97 -11.39 -13.21
CA ILE A 201 13.38 -12.37 -12.27
C ILE A 201 12.24 -13.12 -12.96
N SER A 202 12.14 -14.43 -12.75
CA SER A 202 11.06 -15.22 -13.33
C SER A 202 9.69 -14.86 -12.73
N LYS A 203 8.62 -15.14 -13.47
CA LYS A 203 7.24 -14.86 -13.04
C LYS A 203 6.90 -15.58 -11.73
N GLU A 204 7.34 -16.81 -11.59
CA GLU A 204 7.11 -17.65 -10.41
C GLU A 204 7.79 -17.03 -9.18
N MET A 205 9.06 -16.65 -9.30
CA MET A 205 9.82 -16.07 -8.19
C MET A 205 9.29 -14.67 -7.81
N LEU A 206 8.92 -13.86 -8.81
CA LEU A 206 8.35 -12.54 -8.56
C LEU A 206 7.00 -12.63 -7.83
N GLN A 207 6.11 -13.53 -8.29
CA GLN A 207 4.81 -13.74 -7.68
C GLN A 207 4.91 -14.33 -6.27
N GLU A 208 5.89 -15.23 -6.06
CA GLU A 208 6.17 -15.80 -4.75
C GLU A 208 6.70 -14.73 -3.78
N ALA A 209 7.68 -13.93 -4.21
CA ALA A 209 8.22 -12.83 -3.42
C ALA A 209 7.12 -11.85 -2.99
N LEU A 210 6.24 -11.47 -3.92
CA LEU A 210 5.15 -10.54 -3.65
C LEU A 210 4.11 -11.11 -2.67
N ARG A 211 3.73 -12.40 -2.83
CA ARG A 211 2.77 -13.05 -1.92
C ARG A 211 3.30 -13.21 -0.51
N GLU A 212 4.58 -13.54 -0.37
CA GLU A 212 5.22 -13.66 0.94
C GLU A 212 5.38 -12.28 1.62
N ASP A 213 5.65 -11.23 0.83
CA ASP A 213 5.90 -9.89 1.34
C ASP A 213 4.63 -9.18 1.81
N VAL A 214 3.56 -9.26 1.02
CA VAL A 214 2.33 -8.48 1.27
C VAL A 214 1.68 -8.76 2.62
N VAL A 215 1.87 -9.96 3.16
CA VAL A 215 1.27 -10.38 4.44
C VAL A 215 1.89 -9.69 5.66
N ASP A 216 3.14 -9.20 5.53
CA ASP A 216 3.87 -8.47 6.57
C ASP A 216 4.01 -6.97 6.26
N THR A 217 3.45 -6.49 5.14
CA THR A 217 3.53 -5.10 4.69
C THR A 217 2.15 -4.49 4.55
N PHE A 218 1.59 -4.42 3.36
CA PHE A 218 0.29 -3.81 3.14
C PHE A 218 -0.86 -4.48 3.91
N ASN A 219 -0.83 -5.80 4.14
CA ASN A 219 -1.85 -6.46 4.95
C ASN A 219 -1.77 -6.11 6.45
N MET A 220 -0.72 -5.42 6.86
CA MET A 220 -0.53 -5.00 8.25
C MET A 220 -0.90 -3.54 8.50
N ILE A 221 -1.62 -2.88 7.57
CA ILE A 221 -2.13 -1.53 7.81
C ILE A 221 -3.66 -1.52 8.02
N SER A 222 -4.16 -0.48 8.68
CA SER A 222 -5.59 -0.16 8.74
C SER A 222 -5.81 1.31 9.10
N VAL A 223 -6.70 1.99 8.33
CA VAL A 223 -7.20 3.32 8.68
C VAL A 223 -8.56 3.22 9.36
N ASP A 224 -9.52 2.52 8.76
CA ASP A 224 -10.93 2.51 9.17
C ASP A 224 -11.56 1.11 9.29
N GLY A 225 -10.83 0.06 8.96
CA GLY A 225 -11.31 -1.31 9.03
C GLY A 225 -12.10 -1.77 7.82
N ASP A 226 -12.26 -0.94 6.78
CA ASP A 226 -13.05 -1.22 5.58
C ASP A 226 -12.17 -1.68 4.41
N THR A 227 -12.52 -2.85 3.82
CA THR A 227 -11.80 -3.40 2.67
C THR A 227 -12.40 -2.91 1.37
N SER A 228 -11.60 -2.26 0.51
CA SER A 228 -12.02 -1.67 -0.76
C SER A 228 -12.35 -2.73 -1.83
N THR A 229 -13.09 -2.29 -2.85
CA THR A 229 -13.44 -3.06 -4.06
C THR A 229 -12.34 -3.05 -5.12
N ASN A 230 -11.33 -2.16 -4.98
CA ASN A 230 -10.39 -1.80 -6.06
C ASN A 230 -8.93 -2.16 -5.80
N ASP A 231 -8.61 -2.73 -4.65
CA ASP A 231 -7.23 -2.89 -4.21
C ASP A 231 -6.38 -3.67 -5.18
N THR A 232 -5.24 -3.09 -5.51
CA THR A 232 -4.31 -3.61 -6.50
C THR A 232 -2.87 -3.27 -6.11
N LEU A 233 -2.03 -4.27 -5.91
CA LEU A 233 -0.58 -4.13 -5.84
C LEU A 233 0.02 -4.93 -7.00
N VAL A 234 0.73 -4.23 -7.88
CA VAL A 234 1.42 -4.83 -9.04
C VAL A 234 2.90 -4.51 -8.99
N VAL A 235 3.72 -5.50 -9.32
CA VAL A 235 5.16 -5.36 -9.52
C VAL A 235 5.48 -5.67 -10.98
N LEU A 236 6.20 -4.75 -11.64
CA LEU A 236 6.69 -4.89 -13.01
C LEU A 236 8.22 -4.99 -13.00
N ALA A 237 8.76 -6.07 -13.56
CA ALA A 237 10.21 -6.33 -13.63
C ALA A 237 10.63 -6.46 -15.10
N ASN A 238 11.44 -5.53 -15.61
CA ASN A 238 11.80 -5.45 -17.03
C ASN A 238 13.19 -6.03 -17.37
N GLY A 239 13.99 -6.42 -16.37
CA GLY A 239 15.31 -7.05 -16.59
C GLY A 239 16.41 -6.11 -17.12
N ALA A 240 16.16 -4.80 -17.19
CA ALA A 240 17.10 -3.84 -17.82
C ALA A 240 18.43 -3.68 -17.05
N ALA A 241 18.51 -4.05 -15.78
CA ALA A 241 19.76 -4.04 -15.00
C ALA A 241 20.77 -5.08 -15.49
N GLY A 242 20.31 -6.13 -16.20
CA GLY A 242 21.16 -7.17 -16.76
C GLY A 242 21.81 -8.08 -15.72
N ASN A 243 21.20 -8.24 -14.54
CA ASN A 243 21.59 -9.25 -13.58
C ASN A 243 21.24 -10.65 -14.10
N PRO A 244 21.92 -11.71 -13.63
CA PRO A 244 21.46 -13.08 -13.87
C PRO A 244 20.00 -13.24 -13.43
N GLU A 245 19.20 -13.89 -14.27
CA GLU A 245 17.77 -14.06 -13.95
C GLU A 245 17.59 -14.86 -12.66
N ILE A 246 16.78 -14.32 -11.75
CA ILE A 246 16.43 -14.99 -10.50
C ILE A 246 15.35 -16.04 -10.78
N THR A 247 15.75 -17.31 -10.81
CA THR A 247 14.85 -18.45 -11.13
C THR A 247 14.66 -19.41 -9.95
N SER A 248 15.30 -19.14 -8.80
CA SER A 248 15.24 -19.98 -7.59
C SER A 248 15.51 -19.16 -6.32
N ARG A 249 15.23 -19.77 -5.17
CA ARG A 249 15.47 -19.21 -3.83
C ARG A 249 16.96 -19.23 -3.49
N GLY A 250 17.75 -18.32 -4.06
CA GLY A 250 19.17 -18.11 -3.77
C GLY A 250 19.42 -16.79 -3.05
N GLU A 251 20.70 -16.40 -2.92
CA GLU A 251 21.11 -15.17 -2.24
C GLU A 251 20.53 -13.92 -2.92
N ASP A 252 20.51 -13.86 -4.25
CA ASP A 252 19.94 -12.74 -5.00
C ASP A 252 18.42 -12.64 -4.79
N TYR A 253 17.71 -13.78 -4.65
CA TYR A 253 16.28 -13.78 -4.31
C TYR A 253 16.03 -13.19 -2.93
N VAL A 254 16.83 -13.57 -1.93
CA VAL A 254 16.72 -13.02 -0.56
C VAL A 254 16.94 -11.51 -0.57
N ARG A 255 18.01 -11.05 -1.23
CA ARG A 255 18.32 -9.61 -1.34
C ARG A 255 17.25 -8.84 -2.12
N PHE A 256 16.68 -9.43 -3.16
CA PHE A 256 15.57 -8.84 -3.90
C PHE A 256 14.32 -8.69 -3.01
N LYS A 257 13.99 -9.74 -2.24
CA LYS A 257 12.87 -9.69 -1.28
C LYS A 257 13.08 -8.62 -0.21
N GLU A 258 14.29 -8.45 0.30
CA GLU A 258 14.62 -7.38 1.27
C GLU A 258 14.38 -6.00 0.66
N ALA A 259 14.75 -5.79 -0.60
CA ALA A 259 14.50 -4.54 -1.31
C ALA A 259 13.01 -4.29 -1.56
N LEU A 260 12.26 -5.33 -1.99
CA LEU A 260 10.82 -5.27 -2.18
C LEU A 260 10.10 -4.99 -0.85
N ASN A 261 10.49 -5.67 0.22
CA ASN A 261 9.94 -5.48 1.57
C ASN A 261 10.16 -4.05 2.07
N TYR A 262 11.35 -3.49 1.86
CA TYR A 262 11.62 -2.11 2.23
C TYR A 262 10.70 -1.13 1.50
N ILE A 263 10.51 -1.29 0.18
CA ILE A 263 9.60 -0.44 -0.61
C ILE A 263 8.16 -0.58 -0.11
N ASN A 264 7.66 -1.81 0.02
CA ASN A 264 6.28 -2.06 0.40
C ASN A 264 5.99 -1.63 1.85
N THR A 265 6.91 -1.86 2.79
CA THR A 265 6.79 -1.37 4.18
C THR A 265 6.79 0.16 4.22
N THR A 266 7.70 0.82 3.48
CA THR A 266 7.77 2.29 3.43
C THR A 266 6.49 2.89 2.88
N LEU A 267 5.97 2.33 1.79
CA LEU A 267 4.72 2.78 1.18
C LEU A 267 3.50 2.53 2.09
N ALA A 268 3.44 1.35 2.73
CA ALA A 268 2.39 0.98 3.67
C ALA A 268 2.36 1.93 4.90
N LYS A 269 3.52 2.22 5.49
CA LYS A 269 3.62 3.20 6.61
C LYS A 269 3.19 4.60 6.19
N LYS A 270 3.64 5.08 5.02
CA LYS A 270 3.21 6.38 4.47
C LYS A 270 1.70 6.44 4.25
N MET A 271 1.09 5.34 3.82
CA MET A 271 -0.35 5.25 3.61
C MET A 271 -1.11 5.27 4.94
N ALA A 272 -0.66 4.49 5.93
CA ALA A 272 -1.27 4.44 7.25
C ALA A 272 -1.19 5.80 7.97
N GLY A 273 -0.04 6.49 7.87
CA GLY A 273 0.17 7.80 8.50
C GLY A 273 -0.56 8.96 7.80
N ASP A 274 -0.96 8.80 6.53
CA ASP A 274 -1.77 9.78 5.78
C ASP A 274 -3.25 9.36 5.72
N GLY A 275 -3.75 8.67 6.74
CA GLY A 275 -5.17 8.33 6.86
C GLY A 275 -6.05 9.59 6.92
N GLU A 276 -7.29 9.50 6.44
CA GLU A 276 -8.24 10.63 6.43
C GLU A 276 -8.37 11.28 7.81
N GLY A 277 -7.94 12.53 7.92
CA GLY A 277 -7.95 13.30 9.16
C GLY A 277 -6.93 12.85 10.21
N ALA A 278 -5.96 12.01 9.86
CA ALA A 278 -4.93 11.55 10.79
C ALA A 278 -4.04 12.70 11.29
N THR A 279 -3.65 12.61 12.57
CA THR A 279 -2.68 13.52 13.20
C THR A 279 -1.41 12.78 13.64
N ALA A 280 -1.46 11.46 13.78
CA ALA A 280 -0.32 10.62 14.14
C ALA A 280 -0.34 9.26 13.44
N LEU A 281 0.85 8.77 13.06
CA LEU A 281 1.07 7.38 12.72
C LEU A 281 1.02 6.55 14.01
N PHE A 282 0.18 5.52 14.02
CA PHE A 282 0.00 4.61 15.14
C PHE A 282 0.55 3.23 14.78
N GLU A 283 1.65 2.84 15.39
CA GLU A 283 2.27 1.52 15.22
C GLU A 283 1.94 0.63 16.43
N THR A 284 1.58 -0.63 16.19
CA THR A 284 1.53 -1.66 17.23
C THR A 284 2.53 -2.76 16.88
N ARG A 285 3.53 -2.95 17.73
CA ARG A 285 4.50 -4.04 17.63
C ARG A 285 4.23 -5.07 18.72
N VAL A 286 3.97 -6.30 18.31
CA VAL A 286 3.81 -7.45 19.18
C VAL A 286 5.07 -8.30 19.06
N ILE A 287 5.73 -8.57 20.19
CA ILE A 287 6.93 -9.40 20.27
C ILE A 287 6.69 -10.60 21.19
N HIS A 288 7.53 -11.61 21.05
CA HIS A 288 7.50 -12.84 21.84
C HIS A 288 6.14 -13.55 21.83
N ALA A 289 5.40 -13.49 20.72
CA ALA A 289 4.18 -14.28 20.51
C ALA A 289 4.55 -15.74 20.20
N ALA A 290 3.61 -16.66 20.41
CA ALA A 290 3.84 -18.09 20.17
C ALA A 290 4.03 -18.40 18.67
N THR A 291 3.30 -17.70 17.80
CA THR A 291 3.42 -17.83 16.35
C THR A 291 3.38 -16.48 15.64
N LYS A 292 3.95 -16.42 14.43
CA LYS A 292 3.90 -15.22 13.58
C LYS A 292 2.46 -14.78 13.26
N GLU A 293 1.57 -15.75 13.05
CA GLU A 293 0.17 -15.47 12.76
C GLU A 293 -0.55 -14.85 13.96
N GLU A 294 -0.32 -15.35 15.17
CA GLU A 294 -0.86 -14.74 16.38
C GLU A 294 -0.34 -13.31 16.59
N ALA A 295 0.96 -13.07 16.35
CA ALA A 295 1.54 -11.73 16.41
C ALA A 295 0.85 -10.76 15.43
N ARG A 296 0.56 -11.21 14.19
CA ARG A 296 -0.17 -10.42 13.19
C ARG A 296 -1.60 -10.11 13.65
N ILE A 297 -2.33 -11.11 14.13
CA ILE A 297 -3.71 -10.95 14.60
C ILE A 297 -3.77 -9.96 15.75
N LEU A 298 -2.91 -10.11 16.76
CA LEU A 298 -2.84 -9.24 17.92
C LEU A 298 -2.53 -7.80 17.54
N SER A 299 -1.46 -7.57 16.76
CA SER A 299 -1.07 -6.22 16.35
C SER A 299 -2.14 -5.54 15.50
N LYS A 300 -2.77 -6.27 14.56
CA LYS A 300 -3.90 -5.76 13.77
C LYS A 300 -5.13 -5.46 14.60
N SER A 301 -5.44 -6.26 15.61
CA SER A 301 -6.59 -6.03 16.50
C SER A 301 -6.48 -4.67 17.21
N VAL A 302 -5.30 -4.31 17.64
CA VAL A 302 -5.06 -3.04 18.34
C VAL A 302 -5.22 -1.84 17.40
N ILE A 303 -4.55 -1.82 16.24
CA ILE A 303 -4.64 -0.69 15.30
C ILE A 303 -6.03 -0.48 14.70
N ARG A 304 -6.88 -1.51 14.70
CA ARG A 304 -8.28 -1.45 14.23
C ARG A 304 -9.25 -0.91 15.27
N SER A 305 -8.89 -0.96 16.55
CA SER A 305 -9.77 -0.57 17.64
C SER A 305 -10.05 0.94 17.60
N SER A 306 -11.30 1.34 17.37
CA SER A 306 -11.71 2.74 17.41
C SER A 306 -11.39 3.39 18.77
N LEU A 307 -11.49 2.64 19.88
CA LEU A 307 -11.14 3.15 21.21
C LEU A 307 -9.64 3.36 21.38
N CYS A 308 -8.80 2.46 20.87
CA CYS A 308 -7.34 2.66 20.87
C CYS A 308 -6.96 3.87 20.00
N LYS A 309 -7.48 3.96 18.78
CA LYS A 309 -7.25 5.09 17.87
C LYS A 309 -7.70 6.43 18.48
N ALA A 310 -8.85 6.46 19.18
CA ALA A 310 -9.32 7.65 19.89
C ALA A 310 -8.45 7.98 21.12
N ALA A 311 -7.87 6.98 21.80
CA ALA A 311 -6.91 7.20 22.88
C ALA A 311 -5.61 7.84 22.36
N ILE A 312 -5.09 7.39 21.21
CA ILE A 312 -3.95 8.01 20.54
C ILE A 312 -4.27 9.49 20.20
N PHE A 313 -5.42 9.76 19.57
CA PHE A 313 -5.85 11.11 19.22
C PHE A 313 -5.95 12.04 20.45
N GLY A 314 -6.48 11.50 21.55
CA GLY A 314 -6.66 12.26 22.81
C GLY A 314 -5.42 12.28 23.71
N HIS A 315 -4.31 11.64 23.30
CA HIS A 315 -3.10 11.45 24.10
C HIS A 315 -3.40 10.81 25.48
N ASP A 316 -4.43 9.95 25.53
CA ASP A 316 -4.92 9.26 26.72
C ASP A 316 -4.18 7.92 26.92
N ALA A 317 -3.35 7.82 27.94
CA ALA A 317 -2.60 6.62 28.27
C ALA A 317 -3.47 5.45 28.81
N ASN A 318 -4.60 5.24 28.20
CA ASN A 318 -5.64 4.30 28.60
C ASN A 318 -5.29 2.85 28.22
N PHE A 319 -4.34 2.25 28.93
CA PHE A 319 -3.89 0.88 28.67
C PHE A 319 -5.04 -0.16 28.61
N GLY A 320 -6.12 0.07 29.34
CA GLY A 320 -7.29 -0.83 29.37
C GLY A 320 -7.93 -1.01 27.98
N ARG A 321 -7.92 0.02 27.13
CA ARG A 321 -8.43 -0.09 25.74
C ARG A 321 -7.55 -1.00 24.89
N PHE A 322 -6.23 -0.94 25.05
CA PHE A 322 -5.29 -1.78 24.32
C PHE A 322 -5.36 -3.24 24.79
N LEU A 323 -5.43 -3.49 26.10
CA LEU A 323 -5.67 -4.84 26.64
C LEU A 323 -6.99 -5.42 26.17
N CYS A 324 -8.05 -4.62 26.14
CA CYS A 324 -9.36 -5.04 25.61
C CYS A 324 -9.24 -5.44 24.13
N ALA A 325 -8.52 -4.65 23.31
CA ALA A 325 -8.31 -4.95 21.89
C ALA A 325 -7.50 -6.25 21.67
N LEU A 326 -6.51 -6.51 22.50
CA LEU A 326 -5.80 -7.79 22.52
C LEU A 326 -6.73 -8.94 22.92
N GLY A 327 -7.54 -8.75 23.98
CA GLY A 327 -8.40 -9.78 24.56
C GLY A 327 -9.51 -10.28 23.63
N TYR A 328 -10.07 -9.43 22.78
CA TYR A 328 -11.09 -9.86 21.80
C TYR A 328 -10.51 -10.24 20.42
N SER A 329 -9.19 -10.26 20.27
CA SER A 329 -8.51 -10.61 19.00
C SER A 329 -8.81 -12.01 18.48
N GLY A 330 -9.22 -12.93 19.38
CA GLY A 330 -9.39 -14.35 19.12
C GLY A 330 -8.16 -15.20 19.45
N VAL A 331 -7.00 -14.58 19.69
CA VAL A 331 -5.81 -15.27 20.18
C VAL A 331 -5.93 -15.55 21.67
N GLN A 332 -5.55 -16.76 22.09
CA GLN A 332 -5.54 -17.14 23.50
C GLN A 332 -4.18 -16.85 24.13
N PHE A 333 -4.18 -16.09 25.20
CA PHE A 333 -2.96 -15.76 25.97
C PHE A 333 -3.31 -15.56 27.46
N ASP A 334 -2.28 -15.59 28.30
CA ASP A 334 -2.40 -15.30 29.73
C ASP A 334 -2.16 -13.79 29.96
N PRO A 335 -3.19 -13.01 30.32
CA PRO A 335 -3.05 -11.59 30.52
C PRO A 335 -2.12 -11.19 31.66
N GLU A 336 -1.84 -12.11 32.61
CA GLU A 336 -0.91 -11.85 33.71
C GLU A 336 0.57 -11.90 33.28
N LYS A 337 0.86 -12.43 32.07
CA LYS A 337 2.23 -12.58 31.56
C LYS A 337 2.66 -11.48 30.58
N ILE A 338 1.73 -10.71 30.07
CA ILE A 338 2.06 -9.70 29.05
C ILE A 338 2.59 -8.40 29.67
N ALA A 339 3.43 -7.69 28.91
CA ALA A 339 3.83 -6.32 29.24
C ALA A 339 3.42 -5.38 28.09
N LEU A 340 2.98 -4.18 28.45
CA LEU A 340 2.56 -3.16 27.49
C LEU A 340 3.31 -1.85 27.73
N TYR A 341 3.86 -1.29 26.64
CA TYR A 341 4.60 -0.02 26.67
C TYR A 341 3.99 0.96 25.67
N PHE A 342 4.06 2.25 26.04
CA PHE A 342 3.91 3.34 25.09
C PHE A 342 5.28 3.90 24.74
N GLU A 343 5.54 4.08 23.45
CA GLU A 343 6.84 4.46 22.93
C GLU A 343 6.74 5.54 21.85
N ASN A 344 7.77 6.36 21.79
CA ASN A 344 8.11 7.19 20.64
C ASN A 344 9.61 7.00 20.31
N GLU A 345 10.20 7.83 19.45
CA GLU A 345 11.63 7.73 19.11
C GLU A 345 12.57 7.92 20.31
N GLU A 346 12.13 8.67 21.34
CA GLU A 346 12.98 9.12 22.47
C GLU A 346 12.76 8.30 23.73
N LYS A 347 11.53 7.81 23.96
CA LYS A 347 11.12 7.19 25.23
C LYS A 347 10.31 5.92 25.02
N SER A 348 10.47 5.00 26.00
CA SER A 348 9.62 3.82 26.21
C SER A 348 9.14 3.83 27.67
N ILE A 349 7.83 3.75 27.87
CA ILE A 349 7.19 3.80 29.19
C ILE A 349 6.40 2.52 29.39
N LEU A 350 6.78 1.73 30.39
CA LEU A 350 6.02 0.53 30.81
C LEU A 350 4.74 1.00 31.53
N ILE A 351 3.59 0.50 31.07
CA ILE A 351 2.28 0.90 31.55
C ILE A 351 1.54 -0.25 32.27
N TYR A 352 1.78 -1.46 31.81
CA TYR A 352 1.12 -2.67 32.34
C TYR A 352 2.08 -3.85 32.34
N GLN A 353 2.12 -4.61 33.43
CA GLN A 353 2.89 -5.83 33.61
C GLN A 353 2.33 -6.67 34.75
N ASP A 354 2.54 -8.00 34.73
CA ASP A 354 2.20 -8.95 35.79
C ASP A 354 0.72 -8.83 36.23
N GLY A 355 -0.19 -8.65 35.25
CA GLY A 355 -1.63 -8.58 35.50
C GLY A 355 -2.15 -7.25 36.07
N ALA A 356 -1.30 -6.24 36.23
CA ALA A 356 -1.65 -4.95 36.83
C ALA A 356 -1.06 -3.74 36.13
N ALA A 357 -1.67 -2.59 36.34
CA ALA A 357 -1.07 -1.29 35.96
C ALA A 357 0.20 -1.06 36.79
N VAL A 358 1.23 -0.57 36.14
CA VAL A 358 2.47 -0.14 36.78
C VAL A 358 2.35 1.36 37.12
N GLU A 359 3.01 1.83 38.16
CA GLU A 359 3.10 3.25 38.46
C GLU A 359 3.95 3.96 37.39
N TYR A 360 3.40 4.96 36.73
CA TYR A 360 4.07 5.77 35.71
C TYR A 360 3.66 7.24 35.80
N SER A 361 4.41 8.11 35.14
CA SER A 361 4.05 9.54 35.04
C SER A 361 3.03 9.75 33.92
N GLU A 362 1.83 10.17 34.26
CA GLU A 362 0.78 10.54 33.29
C GLU A 362 1.25 11.67 32.35
N GLU A 363 2.01 12.63 32.86
CA GLU A 363 2.56 13.72 32.06
C GLU A 363 3.55 13.19 30.99
N GLU A 364 4.46 12.29 31.39
CA GLU A 364 5.39 11.67 30.43
C GLU A 364 4.69 10.78 29.41
N ALA A 365 3.70 10.01 29.82
CA ALA A 365 2.91 9.18 28.93
C ALA A 365 2.12 10.03 27.90
N THR A 366 1.51 11.13 28.34
CA THR A 366 0.86 12.11 27.45
C THR A 366 1.86 12.71 26.45
N GLN A 367 3.08 13.06 26.87
CA GLN A 367 4.13 13.57 25.97
C GLN A 367 4.55 12.53 24.92
N VAL A 368 4.66 11.25 25.29
CA VAL A 368 4.96 10.17 24.34
C VAL A 368 3.84 10.04 23.32
N LEU A 369 2.58 10.04 23.76
CA LEU A 369 1.41 9.89 22.89
C LEU A 369 1.12 11.13 22.02
N ALA A 370 1.68 12.31 22.36
CA ALA A 370 1.58 13.51 21.55
C ALA A 370 2.59 13.56 20.37
N SER A 371 3.40 12.53 20.20
CA SER A 371 4.36 12.43 19.09
C SER A 371 3.66 12.16 17.75
N PRO A 372 4.22 12.63 16.61
CA PRO A 372 3.65 12.33 15.28
C PRO A 372 3.74 10.84 14.89
N GLU A 373 4.65 10.10 15.53
CA GLU A 373 4.76 8.64 15.42
C GLU A 373 4.73 8.04 16.83
N VAL A 374 3.70 7.22 17.09
CA VAL A 374 3.46 6.57 18.38
C VAL A 374 3.50 5.06 18.18
N ARG A 375 4.23 4.37 19.05
CA ARG A 375 4.24 2.91 19.09
C ARG A 375 3.63 2.38 20.38
N VAL A 376 2.80 1.36 20.24
CA VAL A 376 2.40 0.48 21.34
C VAL A 376 3.18 -0.82 21.19
N LEU A 377 4.11 -1.08 22.10
CA LEU A 377 4.85 -2.34 22.17
C LEU A 377 4.13 -3.28 23.15
N VAL A 378 3.85 -4.48 22.68
CA VAL A 378 3.25 -5.56 23.48
C VAL A 378 4.20 -6.75 23.51
N ASP A 379 4.73 -7.07 24.67
CA ASP A 379 5.52 -8.28 24.90
C ASP A 379 4.61 -9.39 25.45
N MET A 380 4.49 -10.48 24.68
CA MET A 380 3.59 -11.58 25.02
C MET A 380 4.19 -12.62 25.94
N HIS A 381 5.51 -12.70 26.03
CA HIS A 381 6.26 -13.72 26.77
C HIS A 381 5.82 -15.18 26.49
N MET A 382 5.46 -15.48 25.22
CA MET A 382 4.91 -16.79 24.81
C MET A 382 5.81 -17.54 23.82
N GLY A 383 6.78 -16.86 23.17
CA GLY A 383 7.65 -17.44 22.14
C GLY A 383 8.65 -16.45 21.58
N GLU A 384 9.02 -16.60 20.29
CA GLU A 384 10.02 -15.77 19.63
C GLU A 384 9.45 -14.99 18.42
N ALA A 385 8.16 -15.16 18.14
CA ALA A 385 7.56 -14.56 16.96
C ALA A 385 7.17 -13.10 17.21
N GLU A 386 7.29 -12.27 16.16
CA GLU A 386 6.91 -10.87 16.20
C GLU A 386 6.18 -10.42 14.95
N ALA A 387 5.37 -9.39 15.07
CA ALA A 387 4.76 -8.68 13.94
C ALA A 387 4.51 -7.22 14.30
N THR A 388 4.49 -6.36 13.27
CA THR A 388 4.17 -4.95 13.41
C THR A 388 3.00 -4.61 12.50
N ALA A 389 2.07 -3.83 13.01
CA ALA A 389 0.94 -3.28 12.26
C ALA A 389 0.92 -1.75 12.37
N TRP A 390 0.45 -1.07 11.31
CA TRP A 390 0.41 0.38 11.23
C TRP A 390 -1.00 0.88 10.97
N GLY A 391 -1.37 1.93 11.66
CA GLY A 391 -2.62 2.66 11.50
C GLY A 391 -2.41 4.14 11.73
N CYS A 392 -3.48 4.86 11.97
CA CYS A 392 -3.46 6.23 12.43
C CYS A 392 -4.42 6.39 13.60
N ASP A 393 -4.39 7.51 14.27
CA ASP A 393 -5.39 7.95 15.24
C ASP A 393 -6.78 8.10 14.59
N LEU A 394 -7.81 8.37 15.38
CA LEU A 394 -9.18 8.64 14.92
C LEU A 394 -9.61 10.02 15.40
N SER A 395 -9.55 10.99 14.47
CA SER A 395 -9.91 12.38 14.73
C SER A 395 -11.36 12.71 14.34
N TYR A 396 -11.84 13.90 14.71
CA TYR A 396 -13.13 14.42 14.26
C TYR A 396 -13.19 14.65 12.75
N GLU A 397 -12.04 14.95 12.12
CA GLU A 397 -11.97 15.20 10.67
C GLU A 397 -12.28 13.95 9.85
N TYR A 398 -11.98 12.74 10.36
CA TYR A 398 -12.38 11.50 9.69
C TYR A 398 -13.89 11.45 9.42
N VAL A 399 -14.70 11.73 10.46
CA VAL A 399 -16.16 11.73 10.33
C VAL A 399 -16.63 12.83 9.38
N LYS A 400 -16.05 14.02 9.46
CA LYS A 400 -16.39 15.14 8.59
C LYS A 400 -16.09 14.87 7.12
N ILE A 401 -14.90 14.32 6.79
CA ILE A 401 -14.51 13.96 5.43
C ILE A 401 -15.47 12.92 4.85
N ASN A 402 -15.80 11.88 5.63
CA ASN A 402 -16.61 10.77 5.15
C ASN A 402 -18.13 11.09 5.09
N ALA A 403 -18.62 12.02 5.90
CA ALA A 403 -20.00 12.49 5.82
C ALA A 403 -20.31 13.23 4.47
N ASP A 404 -19.29 13.91 3.91
CA ASP A 404 -19.44 14.74 2.71
C ASP A 404 -18.72 14.16 1.47
N TYR A 405 -18.28 12.90 1.49
CA TYR A 405 -17.41 12.30 0.45
C TYR A 405 -17.96 12.35 -0.99
N ARG A 406 -19.29 12.40 -1.16
CA ARG A 406 -19.94 12.44 -2.49
C ARG A 406 -20.17 13.84 -3.04
N SER A 407 -20.05 14.86 -2.22
CA SER A 407 -20.32 16.27 -2.59
C SER A 407 -19.20 16.92 -3.42
#